data_aeaaf9424b2707c18154024c786cb58d
#
_entry.id   aeaaf9424b2707c18154024c786cb58d
#
_cell.length_a   1.000
_cell.length_b   1.000
_cell.length_c   1.000
_cell.angle_alpha   90.00
_cell.angle_beta   90.00
_cell.angle_gamma   90.00
#
_symmetry.space_group_name_H-M   'P 1'
#
loop_
_entity.id
_entity.type
_entity.pdbx_description
1 polymer ?
#
loop_
_entity_poly.entity_id
_entity_poly.type
_entity_poly.pdbx_seq_one_letter_code
_entity_poly.pdbx_strand_id
1 'polypeptide(L)'
;MGSLDKPDITTTTVKWRFPSVHPEGRKYVLIALVATFVMWLIFPFLTWPMVGLTLWVAAFFRDPVRVTPEGEGLVTSPADGLVTMIRRVPIPPEMAGPDGLGEGELERVSIFMSVFDVHINRTPIAGTIRRVVYISGKFLNADLDKASDENERQHIVVEGRDGRMIGFTQIAGLVARRIVSF
;
A
#
# COMPACT_ATOMS: atom_id res chain seq x y z
N MET A 1 2.31 -11.95 36.37
CA MET A 1 1.27 -11.77 35.35
C MET A 1 1.21 -10.27 35.09
N GLY A 2 1.97 -9.79 34.08
CA GLY A 2 2.00 -8.36 33.75
C GLY A 2 0.66 -7.97 33.15
N SER A 3 0.08 -6.89 33.68
CA SER A 3 -1.11 -6.27 33.08
C SER A 3 -0.75 -5.84 31.65
N LEU A 4 -1.52 -6.31 30.68
CA LEU A 4 -1.49 -5.80 29.31
C LEU A 4 -2.26 -4.47 29.32
N ASP A 5 -1.68 -3.45 29.95
CA ASP A 5 -2.22 -2.10 29.84
C ASP A 5 -2.12 -1.67 28.37
N LYS A 6 -3.25 -1.71 27.68
CA LYS A 6 -3.34 -1.08 26.35
C LYS A 6 -3.07 0.41 26.53
N PRO A 7 -2.14 0.99 25.75
CA PRO A 7 -1.99 2.44 25.74
C PRO A 7 -3.33 3.08 25.40
N ASP A 8 -3.64 4.21 26.04
CA ASP A 8 -4.83 5.01 25.74
C ASP A 8 -4.74 5.48 24.28
N ILE A 9 -5.47 4.80 23.40
CA ILE A 9 -5.53 5.14 21.99
C ILE A 9 -6.74 6.04 21.77
N THR A 10 -6.48 7.32 21.55
CA THR A 10 -7.53 8.24 21.12
C THR A 10 -7.82 8.00 19.63
N THR A 11 -9.05 7.63 19.31
CA THR A 11 -9.49 7.46 17.93
C THR A 11 -10.47 8.54 17.54
N THR A 12 -10.25 9.17 16.37
CA THR A 12 -11.23 10.10 15.83
C THR A 12 -12.37 9.32 15.19
N THR A 13 -13.60 9.57 15.63
CA THR A 13 -14.78 8.93 15.05
C THR A 13 -15.05 9.50 13.67
N VAL A 14 -14.82 8.71 12.63
CA VAL A 14 -15.15 9.08 11.26
C VAL A 14 -16.50 8.48 10.88
N LYS A 15 -17.44 9.33 10.42
CA LYS A 15 -18.70 8.84 9.87
C LYS A 15 -18.43 7.99 8.62
N TRP A 16 -19.04 6.80 8.59
CA TRP A 16 -18.92 5.92 7.44
C TRP A 16 -19.42 6.63 6.17
N ARG A 17 -18.63 6.58 5.11
CA ARG A 17 -18.95 7.08 3.78
C ARG A 17 -18.50 6.06 2.75
N PHE A 18 -19.18 5.99 1.62
CA PHE A 18 -18.66 5.22 0.49
C PHE A 18 -17.29 5.75 0.11
N PRO A 19 -16.28 4.85 -0.02
CA PRO A 19 -14.94 5.26 -0.44
C PRO A 19 -14.99 5.95 -1.81
N SER A 20 -14.28 7.05 -1.94
CA SER A 20 -14.06 7.67 -3.25
C SER A 20 -13.11 6.81 -4.09
N VAL A 21 -13.22 6.93 -5.41
CA VAL A 21 -12.21 6.37 -6.30
C VAL A 21 -11.06 7.36 -6.41
N HIS A 22 -9.84 6.86 -6.17
CA HIS A 22 -8.63 7.66 -6.29
C HIS A 22 -8.50 8.29 -7.68
N PRO A 23 -8.00 9.54 -7.82
CA PRO A 23 -7.91 10.22 -9.12
C PRO A 23 -7.23 9.39 -10.22
N GLU A 24 -6.13 8.71 -9.89
CA GLU A 24 -5.43 7.82 -10.83
C GLU A 24 -6.28 6.62 -11.30
N GLY A 25 -7.24 6.18 -10.50
CA GLY A 25 -8.17 5.11 -10.84
C GLY A 25 -9.32 5.52 -11.73
N ARG A 26 -9.71 6.82 -11.73
CA ARG A 26 -10.90 7.30 -12.44
C ARG A 26 -10.88 7.00 -13.93
N LYS A 27 -9.72 7.11 -14.58
CA LYS A 27 -9.54 6.78 -16.00
C LYS A 27 -9.81 5.30 -16.29
N TYR A 28 -9.38 4.40 -15.42
CA TYR A 28 -9.60 2.95 -15.59
C TYR A 28 -11.07 2.58 -15.35
N VAL A 29 -11.71 3.20 -14.37
CA VAL A 29 -13.16 3.04 -14.15
C VAL A 29 -13.96 3.55 -15.35
N LEU A 30 -13.60 4.71 -15.92
CA LEU A 30 -14.25 5.23 -17.13
C LEU A 30 -14.07 4.28 -18.33
N ILE A 31 -12.86 3.76 -18.54
CA ILE A 31 -12.60 2.77 -19.61
C ILE A 31 -13.46 1.52 -19.40
N ALA A 32 -13.55 1.01 -18.17
CA ALA A 32 -14.37 -0.16 -17.85
C ALA A 32 -15.87 0.10 -18.08
N LEU A 33 -16.36 1.29 -17.72
CA LEU A 33 -17.75 1.71 -17.99
C LEU A 33 -18.06 1.77 -19.50
N VAL A 34 -17.16 2.38 -20.28
CA VAL A 34 -17.32 2.45 -21.75
C VAL A 34 -17.30 1.05 -22.35
N ALA A 35 -16.36 0.19 -21.93
CA ALA A 35 -16.30 -1.19 -22.39
C ALA A 35 -17.57 -1.97 -22.02
N THR A 36 -18.11 -1.79 -20.83
CA THR A 36 -19.37 -2.41 -20.39
C THR A 36 -20.54 -1.96 -21.28
N PHE A 37 -20.61 -0.66 -21.57
CA PHE A 37 -21.65 -0.10 -22.45
C PHE A 37 -21.56 -0.66 -23.87
N VAL A 38 -20.36 -0.76 -24.44
CA VAL A 38 -20.13 -1.35 -25.77
C VAL A 38 -20.52 -2.83 -25.78
N MET A 39 -20.14 -3.59 -24.73
CA MET A 39 -20.53 -5.00 -24.61
C MET A 39 -22.05 -5.17 -24.51
N TRP A 40 -22.73 -4.28 -23.80
CA TRP A 40 -24.19 -4.30 -23.74
C TRP A 40 -24.83 -4.14 -25.12
N LEU A 41 -24.27 -3.29 -26.00
CA LEU A 41 -24.80 -3.07 -27.35
C LEU A 41 -24.53 -4.26 -28.30
N ILE A 42 -23.37 -4.90 -28.19
CA ILE A 42 -22.92 -5.92 -29.16
C ILE A 42 -23.22 -7.34 -28.66
N PHE A 43 -22.95 -7.58 -27.36
CA PHE A 43 -23.08 -8.89 -26.71
C PHE A 43 -23.81 -8.78 -25.37
N PRO A 44 -25.15 -8.61 -25.37
CA PRO A 44 -25.91 -8.34 -24.12
C PRO A 44 -25.70 -9.38 -23.01
N PHE A 45 -25.38 -10.65 -23.35
CA PHE A 45 -25.15 -11.70 -22.39
C PHE A 45 -23.87 -11.52 -21.57
N LEU A 46 -22.88 -10.75 -22.09
CA LEU A 46 -21.64 -10.41 -21.38
C LEU A 46 -21.75 -9.17 -20.48
N THR A 47 -22.89 -8.48 -20.51
CA THR A 47 -23.06 -7.24 -19.74
C THR A 47 -22.86 -7.45 -18.24
N TRP A 48 -23.45 -8.49 -17.67
CA TRP A 48 -23.33 -8.73 -16.23
C TRP A 48 -21.91 -9.04 -15.75
N PRO A 49 -21.13 -9.92 -16.42
CA PRO A 49 -19.71 -10.07 -16.11
C PRO A 49 -18.92 -8.77 -16.23
N MET A 50 -19.21 -7.92 -17.22
CA MET A 50 -18.55 -6.63 -17.41
C MET A 50 -18.92 -5.61 -16.33
N VAL A 51 -20.17 -5.61 -15.86
CA VAL A 51 -20.59 -4.82 -14.68
C VAL A 51 -19.80 -5.26 -13.45
N GLY A 52 -19.69 -6.58 -13.21
CA GLY A 52 -18.89 -7.12 -12.10
C GLY A 52 -17.42 -6.68 -12.17
N LEU A 53 -16.81 -6.75 -13.35
CA LEU A 53 -15.45 -6.27 -13.60
C LEU A 53 -15.31 -4.77 -13.33
N THR A 54 -16.25 -3.96 -13.78
CA THR A 54 -16.25 -2.50 -13.56
C THR A 54 -16.34 -2.17 -12.07
N LEU A 55 -17.20 -2.85 -11.33
CA LEU A 55 -17.30 -2.69 -9.88
C LEU A 55 -16.00 -3.11 -9.18
N TRP A 56 -15.38 -4.20 -9.63
CA TRP A 56 -14.09 -4.63 -9.10
C TRP A 56 -12.98 -3.59 -9.37
N VAL A 57 -12.90 -3.01 -10.58
CA VAL A 57 -11.94 -1.94 -10.91
C VAL A 57 -12.18 -0.73 -9.98
N ALA A 58 -13.43 -0.33 -9.77
CA ALA A 58 -13.75 0.76 -8.85
C ALA A 58 -13.34 0.43 -7.40
N ALA A 59 -13.57 -0.80 -6.96
CA ALA A 59 -13.19 -1.28 -5.63
C ALA A 59 -11.66 -1.33 -5.46
N PHE A 60 -10.93 -1.76 -6.49
CA PHE A 60 -9.45 -1.81 -6.48
C PHE A 60 -8.84 -0.42 -6.27
N PHE A 61 -9.40 0.62 -6.89
CA PHE A 61 -8.93 2.00 -6.76
C PHE A 61 -9.67 2.81 -5.67
N ARG A 62 -10.38 2.14 -4.74
CA ARG A 62 -11.06 2.84 -3.65
C ARG A 62 -10.08 3.48 -2.69
N ASP A 63 -10.40 4.69 -2.24
CA ASP A 63 -9.61 5.43 -1.25
C ASP A 63 -10.48 5.73 -0.01
N PRO A 64 -10.58 4.78 0.92
CA PRO A 64 -11.33 5.00 2.15
C PRO A 64 -10.59 5.94 3.11
N VAL A 65 -11.33 6.78 3.79
CA VAL A 65 -10.81 7.56 4.91
C VAL A 65 -10.41 6.61 6.03
N ARG A 66 -9.16 6.74 6.51
CA ARG A 66 -8.64 5.94 7.62
C ARG A 66 -8.60 6.74 8.90
N VAL A 67 -9.00 6.12 9.99
CA VAL A 67 -8.79 6.64 11.34
C VAL A 67 -7.46 6.07 11.82
N THR A 68 -6.46 6.94 11.91
CA THR A 68 -5.14 6.55 12.39
C THR A 68 -5.13 6.72 13.92
N PRO A 69 -4.75 5.70 14.69
CA PRO A 69 -4.58 5.84 16.13
C PRO A 69 -3.49 6.87 16.43
N GLU A 70 -3.75 7.74 17.40
CA GLU A 70 -2.79 8.72 17.87
C GLU A 70 -2.12 8.20 19.14
N GLY A 71 -0.80 8.39 19.27
CA GLY A 71 -0.02 7.98 20.43
C GLY A 71 1.48 8.10 20.16
N GLU A 72 2.25 8.34 21.22
CA GLU A 72 3.70 8.36 21.13
C GLU A 72 4.24 6.97 20.79
N GLY A 73 5.23 6.92 19.93
CA GLY A 73 5.89 5.66 19.56
C GLY A 73 5.12 4.76 18.62
N LEU A 74 3.91 5.10 18.20
CA LEU A 74 3.13 4.27 17.29
C LEU A 74 3.66 4.35 15.85
N VAL A 75 3.79 3.17 15.26
CA VAL A 75 4.04 2.97 13.82
C VAL A 75 2.84 2.22 13.27
N THR A 76 2.14 2.82 12.32
CA THR A 76 0.94 2.21 11.74
C THR A 76 1.28 1.44 10.47
N SER A 77 0.46 0.45 10.12
CA SER A 77 0.62 -0.27 8.86
C SER A 77 0.51 0.69 7.67
N PRO A 78 1.49 0.71 6.75
CA PRO A 78 1.42 1.54 5.55
C PRO A 78 0.42 1.01 4.51
N ALA A 79 -0.05 -0.23 4.65
CA ALA A 79 -0.89 -0.93 3.69
C ALA A 79 -1.98 -1.75 4.37
N ASP A 80 -3.08 -1.95 3.66
CA ASP A 80 -4.04 -3.01 3.99
C ASP A 80 -3.50 -4.34 3.46
N GLY A 81 -3.70 -5.42 4.21
CA GLY A 81 -3.29 -6.76 3.75
C GLY A 81 -2.96 -7.71 4.89
N LEU A 82 -2.39 -8.84 4.51
CA LEU A 82 -1.97 -9.90 5.43
C LEU A 82 -0.49 -9.76 5.76
N VAL A 83 -0.15 -9.73 7.06
CA VAL A 83 1.25 -9.84 7.50
C VAL A 83 1.73 -11.27 7.19
N THR A 84 2.67 -11.38 6.28
CA THR A 84 3.22 -12.68 5.83
C THR A 84 4.52 -13.04 6.52
N MET A 85 5.27 -12.03 6.97
CA MET A 85 6.57 -12.27 7.58
C MET A 85 6.95 -11.13 8.53
N ILE A 86 7.57 -11.49 9.65
CA ILE A 86 8.28 -10.58 10.56
C ILE A 86 9.65 -11.19 10.82
N ARG A 87 10.70 -10.49 10.43
CA ARG A 87 12.09 -10.95 10.66
C ARG A 87 13.08 -9.80 10.66
N ARG A 88 14.25 -10.03 11.27
CA ARG A 88 15.40 -9.14 11.12
C ARG A 88 16.05 -9.35 9.76
N VAL A 89 16.37 -8.25 9.09
CA VAL A 89 17.01 -8.23 7.77
C VAL A 89 18.06 -7.12 7.72
N PRO A 90 19.11 -7.28 6.93
CA PRO A 90 20.04 -6.18 6.62
C PRO A 90 19.28 -5.01 6.00
N ILE A 91 19.72 -3.80 6.35
CA ILE A 91 19.18 -2.58 5.74
C ILE A 91 19.57 -2.57 4.26
N PRO A 92 18.61 -2.41 3.33
CA PRO A 92 18.93 -2.29 1.92
C PRO A 92 19.89 -1.11 1.67
N PRO A 93 20.90 -1.25 0.81
CA PRO A 93 21.88 -0.19 0.53
C PRO A 93 21.22 1.13 0.14
N GLU A 94 20.10 1.07 -0.54
CA GLU A 94 19.34 2.23 -1.00
C GLU A 94 18.69 3.04 0.13
N MET A 95 18.50 2.41 1.29
CA MET A 95 17.94 3.05 2.48
C MET A 95 18.99 3.24 3.60
N ALA A 96 20.22 2.75 3.40
CA ALA A 96 21.29 2.84 4.40
C ALA A 96 21.93 4.23 4.47
N GLY A 97 22.79 4.43 5.48
CA GLY A 97 23.61 5.62 5.66
C GLY A 97 23.00 6.70 6.58
N PRO A 98 23.70 7.82 6.78
CA PRO A 98 23.36 8.82 7.80
C PRO A 98 22.03 9.52 7.56
N ASP A 99 21.64 9.75 6.29
CA ASP A 99 20.33 10.32 5.91
C ASP A 99 19.28 9.25 5.64
N GLY A 100 19.50 8.03 6.08
CA GLY A 100 18.64 6.88 5.91
C GLY A 100 18.36 6.18 7.22
N LEU A 101 18.29 4.85 7.16
CA LEU A 101 18.02 3.99 8.33
C LEU A 101 19.27 3.63 9.14
N GLY A 102 20.43 4.21 8.81
CA GLY A 102 21.71 3.86 9.42
C GLY A 102 22.32 2.59 8.80
N GLU A 103 22.99 1.79 9.63
CA GLU A 103 23.66 0.56 9.22
C GLU A 103 23.22 -0.61 10.11
N GLY A 104 23.41 -1.84 9.63
CA GLY A 104 23.12 -3.06 10.36
C GLY A 104 21.81 -3.73 9.94
N GLU A 105 21.06 -4.22 10.92
CA GLU A 105 19.82 -4.97 10.71
C GLU A 105 18.64 -4.29 11.39
N LEU A 106 17.49 -4.34 10.73
CA LEU A 106 16.22 -3.88 11.28
C LEU A 106 15.15 -4.96 11.20
N GLU A 107 14.14 -4.82 12.04
CA GLU A 107 12.94 -5.64 11.96
C GLU A 107 12.11 -5.22 10.74
N ARG A 108 11.83 -6.18 9.86
CA ARG A 108 11.01 -6.02 8.68
C ARG A 108 9.67 -6.74 8.84
N VAL A 109 8.59 -6.00 8.67
CA VAL A 109 7.24 -6.54 8.53
C VAL A 109 6.87 -6.54 7.06
N SER A 110 6.59 -7.72 6.50
CA SER A 110 6.14 -7.87 5.12
C SER A 110 4.62 -8.05 5.09
N ILE A 111 3.96 -7.27 4.22
CA ILE A 111 2.50 -7.24 4.09
C ILE A 111 2.15 -7.58 2.65
N PHE A 112 1.37 -8.64 2.47
CA PHE A 112 0.82 -9.04 1.17
C PHE A 112 -0.54 -8.37 0.97
N MET A 113 -0.68 -7.67 -0.16
CA MET A 113 -1.92 -7.01 -0.56
C MET A 113 -2.62 -7.85 -1.64
N SER A 114 -3.77 -8.43 -1.32
CA SER A 114 -4.57 -9.15 -2.31
C SER A 114 -5.26 -8.16 -3.27
N VAL A 115 -5.65 -8.62 -4.46
CA VAL A 115 -6.36 -7.78 -5.44
C VAL A 115 -7.72 -7.23 -4.98
N PHE A 116 -8.19 -7.64 -3.81
CA PHE A 116 -9.40 -7.17 -3.16
C PHE A 116 -9.13 -6.15 -2.05
N ASP A 117 -7.87 -6.01 -1.63
CA ASP A 117 -7.46 -5.03 -0.62
C ASP A 117 -7.38 -3.61 -1.21
N VAL A 118 -7.25 -2.61 -0.36
CA VAL A 118 -7.03 -1.22 -0.78
C VAL A 118 -5.59 -1.07 -1.24
N HIS A 119 -5.38 -0.70 -2.51
CA HIS A 119 -4.04 -0.54 -3.10
C HIS A 119 -3.46 0.87 -2.95
N ILE A 120 -3.82 1.56 -1.86
CA ILE A 120 -3.27 2.88 -1.53
C ILE A 120 -2.46 2.77 -0.26
N ASN A 121 -1.16 2.97 -0.39
CA ASN A 121 -0.25 2.96 0.74
C ASN A 121 -0.13 4.36 1.34
N ARG A 122 0.12 4.41 2.64
CA ARG A 122 0.29 5.65 3.41
C ARG A 122 1.58 5.59 4.21
N THR A 123 2.08 6.75 4.62
CA THR A 123 3.24 6.81 5.50
C THR A 123 2.92 6.15 6.84
N PRO A 124 3.81 5.28 7.37
CA PRO A 124 3.59 4.58 8.63
C PRO A 124 3.65 5.49 9.86
N ILE A 125 4.25 6.66 9.71
CA ILE A 125 4.36 7.70 10.75
C ILE A 125 4.13 9.08 10.14
N ALA A 126 3.72 10.04 10.96
CA ALA A 126 3.72 11.44 10.58
C ALA A 126 5.15 11.98 10.60
N GLY A 127 5.59 12.61 9.50
CA GLY A 127 6.96 13.08 9.38
C GLY A 127 7.30 13.66 8.02
N THR A 128 8.59 13.75 7.74
CA THR A 128 9.14 14.27 6.48
C THR A 128 9.77 13.15 5.68
N ILE A 129 9.45 13.04 4.40
CA ILE A 129 10.11 12.10 3.49
C ILE A 129 11.54 12.60 3.26
N ARG A 130 12.54 11.80 3.65
CA ARG A 130 13.96 12.11 3.49
C ARG A 130 14.55 11.53 2.22
N ARG A 131 14.07 10.36 1.83
CA ARG A 131 14.62 9.65 0.67
C ARG A 131 13.53 8.87 -0.04
N VAL A 132 13.57 8.91 -1.36
CA VAL A 132 12.77 8.07 -2.24
C VAL A 132 13.71 7.49 -3.29
N VAL A 133 13.78 6.17 -3.40
CA VAL A 133 14.60 5.47 -4.39
C VAL A 133 13.74 4.49 -5.15
N TYR A 134 13.62 4.71 -6.44
CA TYR A 134 12.91 3.83 -7.35
C TYR A 134 13.89 2.87 -8.02
N ILE A 135 13.53 1.59 -8.05
CA ILE A 135 14.31 0.52 -8.68
C ILE A 135 13.42 -0.18 -9.68
N SER A 136 13.80 -0.07 -10.95
CA SER A 136 13.15 -0.79 -12.04
C SER A 136 13.35 -2.30 -11.88
N GLY A 137 12.34 -3.10 -12.21
CA GLY A 137 12.38 -4.54 -12.04
C GLY A 137 11.33 -5.28 -12.85
N LYS A 138 11.06 -6.52 -12.46
CA LYS A 138 10.06 -7.41 -13.05
C LYS A 138 8.69 -7.20 -12.41
N PHE A 139 7.70 -7.92 -12.91
CA PHE A 139 6.32 -7.95 -12.37
C PHE A 139 5.92 -9.41 -12.10
N LEU A 140 6.70 -10.07 -11.26
CA LEU A 140 6.42 -11.44 -10.84
C LEU A 140 5.24 -11.46 -9.87
N ASN A 141 4.61 -12.64 -9.72
CA ASN A 141 3.60 -12.81 -8.69
C ASN A 141 4.21 -12.54 -7.30
N ALA A 142 3.56 -11.68 -6.52
CA ALA A 142 4.03 -11.24 -5.22
C ALA A 142 4.12 -12.37 -4.16
N ASP A 143 3.46 -13.50 -4.40
CA ASP A 143 3.58 -14.70 -3.55
C ASP A 143 4.92 -15.44 -3.69
N LEU A 144 5.72 -15.12 -4.71
CA LEU A 144 7.01 -15.75 -4.91
C LEU A 144 8.07 -15.12 -4.00
N ASP A 145 8.89 -15.92 -3.33
CA ASP A 145 9.98 -15.45 -2.45
C ASP A 145 10.93 -14.46 -3.15
N LYS A 146 11.15 -14.65 -4.45
CA LYS A 146 12.00 -13.78 -5.27
C LYS A 146 11.35 -12.46 -5.70
N ALA A 147 10.04 -12.32 -5.53
CA ALA A 147 9.34 -11.12 -5.99
C ALA A 147 9.84 -9.86 -5.27
N SER A 148 10.18 -9.96 -4.00
CA SER A 148 10.70 -8.83 -3.22
C SER A 148 12.04 -8.30 -3.73
N ASP A 149 12.85 -9.15 -4.38
CA ASP A 149 14.20 -8.81 -4.81
C ASP A 149 14.29 -8.51 -6.32
N GLU A 150 13.38 -9.05 -7.13
CA GLU A 150 13.42 -8.92 -8.58
C GLU A 150 12.36 -7.95 -9.14
N ASN A 151 11.27 -7.71 -8.41
CA ASN A 151 10.19 -6.84 -8.88
C ASN A 151 10.57 -5.36 -8.78
N GLU A 152 9.92 -4.57 -9.65
CA GLU A 152 9.91 -3.11 -9.55
C GLU A 152 9.51 -2.70 -8.15
N ARG A 153 10.30 -1.80 -7.54
CA ARG A 153 10.08 -1.39 -6.16
C ARG A 153 10.49 0.05 -5.91
N GLN A 154 9.90 0.63 -4.88
CA GLN A 154 10.24 1.96 -4.43
C GLN A 154 10.47 1.95 -2.93
N HIS A 155 11.67 2.34 -2.54
CA HIS A 155 12.06 2.54 -1.15
C HIS A 155 11.79 3.97 -0.73
N ILE A 156 11.19 4.14 0.44
CA ILE A 156 10.87 5.45 1.01
C ILE A 156 11.35 5.46 2.45
N VAL A 157 12.08 6.51 2.82
CA VAL A 157 12.52 6.77 4.20
C VAL A 157 11.82 8.02 4.72
N VAL A 158 11.18 7.90 5.86
CA VAL A 158 10.46 8.98 6.55
C VAL A 158 11.11 9.24 7.89
N GLU A 159 11.40 10.50 8.19
CA GLU A 159 11.81 10.96 9.50
C GLU A 159 10.60 11.45 10.27
N GLY A 160 10.33 10.83 11.40
CA GLY A 160 9.30 11.24 12.34
C GLY A 160 9.65 12.55 13.05
N ARG A 161 8.66 13.17 13.68
CA ARG A 161 8.84 14.40 14.49
C ARG A 161 9.79 14.21 15.66
N ASP A 162 9.95 12.99 16.12
CA ASP A 162 10.84 12.56 17.20
C ASP A 162 12.25 12.16 16.70
N GLY A 163 12.55 12.38 15.44
CA GLY A 163 13.83 12.03 14.81
C GLY A 163 13.99 10.55 14.45
N ARG A 164 12.99 9.69 14.71
CA ARG A 164 13.05 8.29 14.29
C ARG A 164 12.92 8.17 12.79
N MET A 165 13.76 7.30 12.22
CA MET A 165 13.72 6.97 10.79
C MET A 165 12.95 5.68 10.57
N ILE A 166 11.96 5.69 9.71
CA ILE A 166 11.18 4.52 9.30
C ILE A 166 11.31 4.35 7.78
N GLY A 167 11.69 3.16 7.37
CA GLY A 167 11.70 2.77 5.95
C GLY A 167 10.50 1.93 5.60
N PHE A 168 9.95 2.15 4.41
CA PHE A 168 8.99 1.21 3.83
C PHE A 168 9.22 1.08 2.33
N THR A 169 8.86 -0.10 1.81
CA THR A 169 9.09 -0.44 0.40
C THR A 169 7.77 -0.83 -0.25
N GLN A 170 7.43 -0.16 -1.32
CA GLN A 170 6.36 -0.58 -2.20
C GLN A 170 6.94 -1.51 -3.27
N ILE A 171 6.31 -2.65 -3.49
CA ILE A 171 6.75 -3.66 -4.47
C ILE A 171 5.61 -3.89 -5.45
N ALA A 172 5.89 -3.72 -6.73
CA ALA A 172 4.92 -4.00 -7.78
C ALA A 172 4.65 -5.51 -7.87
N GLY A 173 3.43 -5.86 -8.27
CA GLY A 173 3.02 -7.24 -8.47
C GLY A 173 2.58 -7.52 -9.91
N LEU A 174 2.00 -8.69 -10.13
CA LEU A 174 1.51 -9.11 -11.43
C LEU A 174 0.35 -8.23 -11.95
N VAL A 175 -0.54 -7.79 -11.06
CA VAL A 175 -1.72 -6.97 -11.38
C VAL A 175 -1.43 -5.49 -11.12
N ALA A 176 -0.97 -5.15 -9.94
CA ALA A 176 -0.57 -3.80 -9.56
C ALA A 176 0.86 -3.52 -10.03
N ARG A 177 1.01 -3.23 -11.32
CA ARG A 177 2.33 -3.09 -11.98
C ARG A 177 2.96 -1.71 -11.83
N ARG A 178 2.19 -0.68 -11.52
CA ARG A 178 2.70 0.68 -11.49
C ARG A 178 2.70 1.22 -10.06
N ILE A 179 3.86 1.66 -9.62
CA ILE A 179 4.01 2.43 -8.38
C ILE A 179 3.87 3.91 -8.73
N VAL A 180 2.94 4.61 -8.08
CA VAL A 180 2.70 6.04 -8.27
C VAL A 180 2.83 6.73 -6.92
N SER A 181 3.68 7.74 -6.85
CA SER A 181 3.91 8.56 -5.65
C SER A 181 3.35 9.96 -5.86
N PHE A 182 2.86 10.56 -4.79
CA PHE A 182 2.27 11.91 -4.75
C PHE A 182 2.96 12.76 -3.71
#